data_efb3db01f5315d3c96a016ec78e03f35
#
_entry.id   efb3db01f5315d3c96a016ec78e03f35
#
_cell.length_a   1.000
_cell.length_b   1.000
_cell.length_c   1.000
_cell.angle_alpha   90.00
_cell.angle_beta   90.00
_cell.angle_gamma   90.00
#
_symmetry.space_group_name_H-M   'P 1'
#
loop_
_entity.id
_entity.type
_entity.pdbx_description
1 polymer ?
#
loop_
_entity_poly.entity_id
_entity_poly.type
_entity_poly.pdbx_seq_one_letter_code
_entity_poly.pdbx_strand_id
1 'polypeptide(L)'
;MRSFFVTSDWSTKLTICDRLACSSVNATTHTAMTTTQTQSPLDAARKLVPMILSCADRIEADRELPQSLFEALADAGLFQLALPRALGGAEIDLPTYVQVLEEIGKADASTGWIVNQCAIFATYAARMPRDVARSIWIDTPRSIVANTPLPTAEAIVVPGGYRVTGRQGFSTGCRHAAWLAARAQVLENGQLRLQHGQPEQRYLFVPAAEAELLDTWHVRGMRGTGTYHFAVSDVFVPAERTVLQADAPLLETGPLFQIPRTLLFGSGDAAVALGVARSCLVTFFELANTKTPRAMQAMLRDQPVVQATIGRAEADLRSGRAFLTEAVGELWTEATSIGATTQEQRAILRLAATHAIRLAVQVVDAVYNATGVSAIYEGNVLQRHFQDIHVISQHLQARQSHYELVGQHWLGMKTDLTRP
;
A
#
# COMPACT_ATOMS: atom_id res chain seq x y z
N MET A 1 -18.86 34.34 17.00
CA MET A 1 -17.95 33.43 16.33
C MET A 1 -18.66 32.89 15.09
N ARG A 2 -18.34 33.40 13.92
CA ARG A 2 -18.94 32.97 12.65
C ARG A 2 -17.97 31.99 11.98
N SER A 3 -18.44 30.77 11.76
CA SER A 3 -17.76 29.69 11.05
C SER A 3 -17.70 30.06 9.57
N PHE A 4 -16.51 30.28 9.03
CA PHE A 4 -16.26 30.37 7.59
C PHE A 4 -15.92 28.98 7.06
N PHE A 5 -16.89 28.30 6.48
CA PHE A 5 -16.64 27.19 5.58
C PHE A 5 -16.27 27.76 4.20
N VAL A 6 -15.01 27.62 3.83
CA VAL A 6 -14.57 27.85 2.46
C VAL A 6 -14.47 26.48 1.78
N THR A 7 -15.44 26.19 0.94
CA THR A 7 -15.35 25.06 -0.01
C THR A 7 -14.39 25.46 -1.12
N SER A 8 -13.14 25.02 -1.05
CA SER A 8 -12.18 25.23 -2.14
C SER A 8 -12.33 24.13 -3.18
N ASP A 9 -12.51 24.53 -4.43
CA ASP A 9 -12.55 23.65 -5.59
C ASP A 9 -11.14 23.07 -5.86
N TRP A 10 -10.93 21.82 -5.46
CA TRP A 10 -9.66 21.11 -5.54
C TRP A 10 -9.29 20.66 -6.95
N SER A 11 -10.27 20.60 -7.86
CA SER A 11 -10.06 20.05 -9.20
C SER A 11 -9.16 20.92 -10.09
N THR A 12 -9.15 22.23 -9.87
CA THR A 12 -8.45 23.19 -10.71
C THR A 12 -7.01 23.48 -10.26
N LYS A 13 -6.65 23.22 -9.00
CA LYS A 13 -5.36 23.62 -8.42
C LYS A 13 -4.26 22.58 -8.53
N LEU A 14 -4.58 21.29 -8.70
CA LEU A 14 -3.60 20.22 -8.92
C LEU A 14 -2.92 20.30 -10.31
N THR A 15 -3.51 21.02 -11.27
CA THR A 15 -3.03 21.08 -12.65
C THR A 15 -1.85 22.06 -12.86
N ILE A 16 -1.54 22.92 -11.90
CA ILE A 16 -0.53 23.98 -12.08
C ILE A 16 0.91 23.49 -11.88
N CYS A 17 1.14 22.44 -11.14
CA CYS A 17 2.50 21.92 -10.89
C CYS A 17 3.05 20.95 -11.96
N ASP A 18 2.18 20.40 -12.84
CA ASP A 18 2.61 19.39 -13.85
C ASP A 18 2.89 19.97 -15.25
N ARG A 19 2.86 21.29 -15.45
CA ARG A 19 2.96 21.93 -16.78
C ARG A 19 4.37 22.11 -17.34
N LEU A 20 5.38 21.43 -16.87
CA LEU A 20 6.75 21.58 -17.40
C LEU A 20 7.31 20.33 -18.08
N ALA A 21 6.51 19.50 -18.71
CA ALA A 21 7.03 18.49 -19.64
C ALA A 21 5.93 18.04 -20.61
N CYS A 22 5.79 18.65 -21.76
CA CYS A 22 5.46 17.99 -23.03
C CYS A 22 5.33 19.03 -24.15
N SER A 23 6.26 19.04 -25.09
CA SER A 23 6.11 19.70 -26.39
C SER A 23 6.08 18.64 -27.49
N SER A 24 4.97 18.70 -28.25
CA SER A 24 4.79 18.34 -29.65
C SER A 24 5.09 16.94 -30.19
N VAL A 25 4.05 16.23 -30.63
CA VAL A 25 4.03 15.47 -31.89
C VAL A 25 2.63 15.54 -32.53
N ASN A 26 2.61 15.67 -33.85
CA ASN A 26 1.52 16.01 -34.75
C ASN A 26 0.37 14.98 -34.79
N ALA A 27 -0.84 15.51 -34.99
CA ALA A 27 -2.06 14.80 -35.30
C ALA A 27 -2.07 14.23 -36.72
N THR A 28 -2.36 12.94 -36.86
CA THR A 28 -2.86 12.33 -38.09
C THR A 28 -4.22 11.71 -37.80
N THR A 29 -5.23 12.20 -38.49
CA THR A 29 -6.63 11.76 -38.41
C THR A 29 -6.78 10.33 -38.95
N HIS A 30 -7.18 9.40 -38.09
CA HIS A 30 -7.77 8.13 -38.49
C HIS A 30 -9.13 7.92 -37.83
N THR A 31 -10.10 7.54 -38.64
CA THR A 31 -11.50 7.29 -38.38
C THR A 31 -11.69 6.33 -37.21
N ALA A 32 -12.46 6.75 -36.20
CA ALA A 32 -12.68 6.02 -34.96
C ALA A 32 -13.62 4.82 -35.16
N MET A 33 -13.06 3.64 -34.96
CA MET A 33 -13.83 2.50 -34.42
C MET A 33 -13.96 2.74 -32.91
N THR A 34 -15.18 2.80 -32.41
CA THR A 34 -15.48 2.94 -30.96
C THR A 34 -15.08 1.64 -30.23
N THR A 35 -13.80 1.49 -29.93
CA THR A 35 -13.34 0.60 -28.89
C THR A 35 -13.69 1.25 -27.56
N THR A 36 -14.48 0.59 -26.73
CA THR A 36 -14.66 0.92 -25.33
C THR A 36 -13.25 0.97 -24.72
N GLN A 37 -12.67 2.17 -24.57
CA GLN A 37 -11.39 2.36 -23.93
C GLN A 37 -11.54 1.91 -22.48
N THR A 38 -10.97 0.76 -22.16
CA THR A 38 -10.83 0.31 -20.77
C THR A 38 -10.04 1.40 -20.05
N GLN A 39 -10.67 2.06 -19.09
CA GLN A 39 -10.05 3.15 -18.33
C GLN A 39 -8.76 2.65 -17.68
N SER A 40 -7.67 3.43 -17.76
CA SER A 40 -6.43 3.04 -17.10
C SER A 40 -6.60 3.01 -15.58
N PRO A 41 -5.91 2.09 -14.84
CA PRO A 41 -5.97 2.05 -13.38
C PRO A 41 -5.60 3.38 -12.71
N LEU A 42 -4.66 4.12 -13.28
CA LEU A 42 -4.26 5.44 -12.79
C LEU A 42 -5.39 6.47 -12.95
N ASP A 43 -6.09 6.47 -14.09
CA ASP A 43 -7.23 7.37 -14.31
C ASP A 43 -8.42 6.97 -13.42
N ALA A 44 -8.60 5.67 -13.16
CA ALA A 44 -9.60 5.18 -12.22
C ALA A 44 -9.32 5.70 -10.80
N ALA A 45 -8.07 5.61 -10.34
CA ALA A 45 -7.66 6.17 -9.05
C ALA A 45 -7.88 7.68 -8.96
N ARG A 46 -7.46 8.43 -9.98
CA ARG A 46 -7.65 9.89 -10.04
C ARG A 46 -9.11 10.31 -9.96
N LYS A 47 -10.00 9.58 -10.62
CA LYS A 47 -11.45 9.86 -10.56
C LYS A 47 -12.04 9.68 -9.16
N LEU A 48 -11.46 8.78 -8.36
CA LEU A 48 -11.92 8.51 -7.00
C LEU A 48 -11.32 9.46 -5.95
N VAL A 49 -10.25 10.21 -6.26
CA VAL A 49 -9.63 11.17 -5.34
C VAL A 49 -10.64 12.11 -4.68
N PRO A 50 -11.59 12.76 -5.38
CA PRO A 50 -12.57 13.63 -4.74
C PRO A 50 -13.46 12.88 -3.72
N MET A 51 -13.86 11.66 -4.03
CA MET A 51 -14.66 10.83 -3.12
C MET A 51 -13.86 10.43 -1.88
N ILE A 52 -12.59 10.01 -2.07
CA ILE A 52 -11.69 9.65 -0.96
C ILE A 52 -11.53 10.85 -0.02
N LEU A 53 -11.21 12.03 -0.55
CA LEU A 53 -11.07 13.27 0.23
C LEU A 53 -12.34 13.61 1.00
N SER A 54 -13.52 13.46 0.39
CA SER A 54 -14.80 13.72 1.06
C SER A 54 -15.12 12.74 2.17
N CYS A 55 -14.53 11.54 2.15
CA CYS A 55 -14.70 10.52 3.17
C CYS A 55 -13.66 10.59 4.30
N ALA A 56 -12.62 11.42 4.18
CA ALA A 56 -11.44 11.37 5.04
C ALA A 56 -11.73 11.47 6.55
N ASP A 57 -12.63 12.37 6.96
CA ASP A 57 -13.00 12.52 8.38
C ASP A 57 -13.81 11.32 8.89
N ARG A 58 -14.62 10.72 8.01
CA ARG A 58 -15.38 9.52 8.34
C ARG A 58 -14.49 8.29 8.42
N ILE A 59 -13.51 8.15 7.51
CA ILE A 59 -12.48 7.10 7.56
C ILE A 59 -11.76 7.14 8.92
N GLU A 60 -11.37 8.33 9.37
CA GLU A 60 -10.70 8.53 10.65
C GLU A 60 -11.60 8.16 11.84
N ALA A 61 -12.86 8.60 11.84
CA ALA A 61 -13.81 8.39 12.92
C ALA A 61 -14.25 6.92 13.03
N ASP A 62 -14.62 6.29 11.91
CA ASP A 62 -15.15 4.92 11.86
C ASP A 62 -14.03 3.87 11.99
N ARG A 63 -12.78 4.26 11.81
CA ARG A 63 -11.59 3.38 11.81
C ARG A 63 -11.66 2.28 10.72
N GLU A 64 -12.33 2.59 9.62
CA GLU A 64 -12.49 1.74 8.43
C GLU A 64 -12.93 2.58 7.24
N LEU A 65 -12.89 2.05 6.04
CA LEU A 65 -13.47 2.71 4.88
C LEU A 65 -15.00 2.71 5.00
N PRO A 66 -15.69 3.82 4.68
CA PRO A 66 -17.13 3.78 4.45
C PRO A 66 -17.47 2.77 3.36
N GLN A 67 -18.55 2.00 3.54
CA GLN A 67 -18.96 0.94 2.61
C GLN A 67 -19.06 1.44 1.15
N SER A 68 -19.63 2.62 0.94
CA SER A 68 -19.75 3.22 -0.41
C SER A 68 -18.38 3.51 -1.05
N LEU A 69 -17.38 3.91 -0.28
CA LEU A 69 -16.02 4.12 -0.79
C LEU A 69 -15.35 2.79 -1.11
N PHE A 70 -15.47 1.80 -0.23
CA PHE A 70 -14.95 0.45 -0.49
C PHE A 70 -15.53 -0.11 -1.80
N GLU A 71 -16.84 -0.01 -1.99
CA GLU A 71 -17.51 -0.47 -3.20
C GLU A 71 -17.02 0.25 -4.45
N ALA A 72 -16.86 1.58 -4.38
CA ALA A 72 -16.34 2.37 -5.51
C ALA A 72 -14.91 1.99 -5.90
N LEU A 73 -14.03 1.73 -4.90
CA LEU A 73 -12.67 1.25 -5.13
C LEU A 73 -12.65 -0.15 -5.76
N ALA A 74 -13.52 -1.05 -5.27
CA ALA A 74 -13.64 -2.41 -5.79
C ALA A 74 -14.20 -2.41 -7.23
N ASP A 75 -15.25 -1.65 -7.52
CA ASP A 75 -15.85 -1.53 -8.85
C ASP A 75 -14.88 -0.90 -9.86
N ALA A 76 -13.96 -0.05 -9.39
CA ALA A 76 -12.87 0.48 -10.19
C ALA A 76 -11.70 -0.50 -10.40
N GLY A 77 -11.77 -1.73 -9.85
CA GLY A 77 -10.75 -2.77 -9.98
C GLY A 77 -9.48 -2.52 -9.16
N LEU A 78 -9.47 -1.57 -8.23
CA LEU A 78 -8.26 -1.16 -7.52
C LEU A 78 -7.75 -2.22 -6.52
N PHE A 79 -8.57 -3.16 -6.08
CA PHE A 79 -8.13 -4.30 -5.27
C PHE A 79 -7.63 -5.49 -6.12
N GLN A 80 -7.83 -5.44 -7.45
CA GLN A 80 -7.45 -6.50 -8.39
C GLN A 80 -6.27 -6.09 -9.28
N LEU A 81 -5.54 -5.03 -8.91
CA LEU A 81 -4.40 -4.51 -9.68
C LEU A 81 -3.32 -5.57 -9.92
N ALA A 82 -3.00 -6.38 -8.91
CA ALA A 82 -1.98 -7.43 -9.00
C ALA A 82 -2.56 -8.85 -9.17
N LEU A 83 -3.88 -8.98 -9.35
CA LEU A 83 -4.50 -10.26 -9.68
C LEU A 83 -4.10 -10.70 -11.10
N PRO A 84 -3.81 -12.00 -11.35
CA PRO A 84 -3.45 -12.48 -12.66
C PRO A 84 -4.47 -12.14 -13.75
N ARG A 85 -3.99 -11.75 -14.92
CA ARG A 85 -4.83 -11.45 -16.10
C ARG A 85 -5.66 -12.68 -16.54
N ALA A 86 -5.11 -13.88 -16.38
CA ALA A 86 -5.80 -15.13 -16.63
C ALA A 86 -7.05 -15.35 -15.76
N LEU A 87 -7.17 -14.62 -14.65
CA LEU A 87 -8.33 -14.58 -13.77
C LEU A 87 -9.22 -13.35 -13.98
N GLY A 88 -8.88 -12.47 -14.92
CA GLY A 88 -9.59 -11.21 -15.17
C GLY A 88 -9.03 -10.00 -14.37
N GLY A 89 -7.94 -10.17 -13.65
CA GLY A 89 -7.24 -9.06 -12.97
C GLY A 89 -6.44 -8.18 -13.92
N ALA A 90 -5.94 -7.05 -13.41
CA ALA A 90 -5.16 -6.11 -14.22
C ALA A 90 -3.75 -6.63 -14.52
N GLU A 91 -3.15 -7.41 -13.62
CA GLU A 91 -1.73 -7.80 -13.70
C GLU A 91 -0.87 -6.60 -14.09
N ILE A 92 -1.02 -5.54 -13.31
CA ILE A 92 -0.49 -4.22 -13.59
C ILE A 92 1.04 -4.22 -13.61
N ASP A 93 1.64 -3.37 -14.44
CA ASP A 93 3.07 -3.11 -14.35
C ASP A 93 3.42 -2.35 -13.06
N LEU A 94 4.60 -2.64 -12.50
CA LEU A 94 5.01 -2.08 -11.21
C LEU A 94 5.17 -0.54 -11.23
N PRO A 95 5.70 0.09 -12.32
CA PRO A 95 5.72 1.54 -12.43
C PRO A 95 4.34 2.20 -12.33
N THR A 96 3.33 1.68 -13.03
CA THR A 96 1.96 2.19 -12.96
C THR A 96 1.34 1.92 -11.60
N TYR A 97 1.61 0.75 -11.00
CA TYR A 97 1.14 0.39 -9.65
C TYR A 97 1.57 1.42 -8.60
N VAL A 98 2.85 1.80 -8.59
CA VAL A 98 3.40 2.81 -7.67
C VAL A 98 2.73 4.17 -7.88
N GLN A 99 2.49 4.58 -9.12
CA GLN A 99 1.77 5.82 -9.43
C GLN A 99 0.33 5.82 -8.90
N VAL A 100 -0.40 4.70 -9.08
CA VAL A 100 -1.77 4.54 -8.55
C VAL A 100 -1.79 4.73 -7.03
N LEU A 101 -0.87 4.09 -6.32
CA LEU A 101 -0.81 4.18 -4.86
C LEU A 101 -0.37 5.55 -4.35
N GLU A 102 0.55 6.22 -5.05
CA GLU A 102 0.92 7.61 -4.73
C GLU A 102 -0.29 8.54 -4.87
N GLU A 103 -1.09 8.41 -5.94
CA GLU A 103 -2.30 9.22 -6.13
C GLU A 103 -3.35 8.98 -5.03
N ILE A 104 -3.60 7.72 -4.67
CA ILE A 104 -4.54 7.40 -3.58
C ILE A 104 -3.99 7.89 -2.23
N GLY A 105 -2.69 7.68 -1.97
CA GLY A 105 -2.03 8.11 -0.73
C GLY A 105 -2.02 9.63 -0.53
N LYS A 106 -2.03 10.43 -1.62
CA LYS A 106 -2.22 11.88 -1.57
C LYS A 106 -3.59 12.25 -1.02
N ALA A 107 -4.61 11.46 -1.31
CA ALA A 107 -5.97 11.71 -0.86
C ALA A 107 -6.21 11.20 0.56
N ASP A 108 -5.79 9.96 0.85
CA ASP A 108 -5.91 9.34 2.17
C ASP A 108 -4.93 8.17 2.33
N ALA A 109 -4.13 8.22 3.38
CA ALA A 109 -3.11 7.23 3.68
C ALA A 109 -3.69 5.83 3.93
N SER A 110 -4.77 5.74 4.71
CA SER A 110 -5.42 4.48 5.07
C SER A 110 -6.02 3.79 3.85
N THR A 111 -6.65 4.56 2.96
CA THR A 111 -7.19 4.05 1.69
C THR A 111 -6.09 3.48 0.80
N GLY A 112 -5.00 4.24 0.59
CA GLY A 112 -3.84 3.78 -0.17
C GLY A 112 -3.23 2.50 0.39
N TRP A 113 -3.13 2.42 1.71
CA TRP A 113 -2.62 1.25 2.41
C TRP A 113 -3.48 0.00 2.21
N ILE A 114 -4.81 0.11 2.36
CA ILE A 114 -5.72 -1.03 2.14
C ILE A 114 -5.62 -1.52 0.71
N VAL A 115 -5.60 -0.60 -0.28
CA VAL A 115 -5.45 -0.97 -1.69
C VAL A 115 -4.12 -1.71 -1.90
N ASN A 116 -3.00 -1.21 -1.35
CA ASN A 116 -1.71 -1.88 -1.44
C ASN A 116 -1.75 -3.29 -0.86
N GLN A 117 -2.20 -3.43 0.39
CA GLN A 117 -2.18 -4.71 1.09
C GLN A 117 -3.04 -5.77 0.38
N CYS A 118 -4.26 -5.40 -0.02
CA CYS A 118 -5.19 -6.34 -0.66
C CYS A 118 -4.76 -6.68 -2.09
N ALA A 119 -4.32 -5.68 -2.87
CA ALA A 119 -3.90 -5.90 -4.26
C ALA A 119 -2.65 -6.79 -4.35
N ILE A 120 -1.61 -6.53 -3.54
CA ILE A 120 -0.40 -7.38 -3.56
C ILE A 120 -0.70 -8.78 -3.04
N PHE A 121 -1.58 -8.91 -2.05
CA PHE A 121 -1.94 -10.25 -1.57
C PHE A 121 -2.64 -11.09 -2.64
N ALA A 122 -3.35 -10.47 -3.59
CA ALA A 122 -3.95 -11.16 -4.72
C ALA A 122 -2.93 -11.85 -5.65
N THR A 123 -1.62 -11.53 -5.56
CA THR A 123 -0.56 -12.27 -6.28
C THR A 123 -0.46 -13.74 -5.86
N TYR A 124 -1.03 -14.13 -4.70
CA TYR A 124 -1.11 -15.53 -4.31
C TYR A 124 -2.02 -16.35 -5.22
N ALA A 125 -2.97 -15.72 -5.91
CA ALA A 125 -3.79 -16.37 -6.93
C ALA A 125 -2.95 -17.00 -8.06
N ALA A 126 -1.76 -16.45 -8.36
CA ALA A 126 -0.82 -17.03 -9.32
C ALA A 126 -0.17 -18.35 -8.86
N ARG A 127 -0.45 -18.79 -7.62
CA ARG A 127 0.13 -19.99 -6.98
C ARG A 127 -0.94 -21.01 -6.56
N MET A 128 -2.16 -20.83 -7.01
CA MET A 128 -3.32 -21.67 -6.69
C MET A 128 -3.96 -22.22 -7.98
N PRO A 129 -4.64 -23.37 -7.94
CA PRO A 129 -5.51 -23.79 -9.04
C PRO A 129 -6.48 -22.66 -9.41
N ARG A 130 -6.73 -22.48 -10.71
CA ARG A 130 -7.52 -21.34 -11.22
C ARG A 130 -8.94 -21.29 -10.68
N ASP A 131 -9.61 -22.45 -10.53
CA ASP A 131 -10.94 -22.56 -9.96
C ASP A 131 -10.98 -22.12 -8.49
N VAL A 132 -9.97 -22.53 -7.71
CA VAL A 132 -9.82 -22.11 -6.31
C VAL A 132 -9.54 -20.61 -6.21
N ALA A 133 -8.60 -20.10 -7.01
CA ALA A 133 -8.31 -18.67 -7.05
C ALA A 133 -9.56 -17.84 -7.44
N ARG A 134 -10.34 -18.30 -8.44
CA ARG A 134 -11.60 -17.67 -8.82
C ARG A 134 -12.60 -17.62 -7.67
N SER A 135 -12.77 -18.74 -6.94
CA SER A 135 -13.69 -18.79 -5.79
C SER A 135 -13.36 -17.77 -4.70
N ILE A 136 -12.09 -17.42 -4.56
CA ILE A 136 -11.61 -16.49 -3.53
C ILE A 136 -11.70 -15.02 -4.01
N TRP A 137 -11.27 -14.70 -5.24
CA TRP A 137 -11.13 -13.31 -5.68
C TRP A 137 -12.17 -12.84 -6.69
N ILE A 138 -12.93 -13.76 -7.35
CA ILE A 138 -13.80 -13.41 -8.49
C ILE A 138 -15.26 -13.74 -8.25
N ASP A 139 -15.56 -14.97 -7.82
CA ASP A 139 -16.94 -15.46 -7.79
C ASP A 139 -17.82 -14.75 -6.75
N THR A 140 -17.21 -14.17 -5.71
CA THR A 140 -17.87 -13.24 -4.81
C THR A 140 -17.65 -11.80 -5.31
N PRO A 141 -18.69 -11.02 -5.61
CA PRO A 141 -18.55 -9.64 -6.03
C PRO A 141 -17.75 -8.81 -5.01
N ARG A 142 -16.81 -7.98 -5.53
CA ARG A 142 -15.98 -7.09 -4.72
C ARG A 142 -15.15 -7.80 -3.66
N SER A 143 -14.83 -9.10 -3.88
CA SER A 143 -14.04 -9.88 -2.92
C SER A 143 -12.64 -9.34 -2.76
N ILE A 144 -12.25 -9.14 -1.51
CA ILE A 144 -10.86 -8.93 -1.10
C ILE A 144 -10.44 -9.97 -0.07
N VAL A 145 -9.14 -10.18 0.05
CA VAL A 145 -8.53 -11.03 1.07
C VAL A 145 -7.73 -10.17 2.03
N ALA A 146 -8.08 -10.20 3.31
CA ALA A 146 -7.25 -9.60 4.34
C ALA A 146 -6.26 -10.65 4.88
N ASN A 147 -5.01 -10.23 5.05
CA ASN A 147 -3.91 -11.13 5.41
C ASN A 147 -3.24 -10.71 6.72
N THR A 148 -2.42 -11.60 7.27
CA THR A 148 -1.64 -11.34 8.48
C THR A 148 -0.15 -11.61 8.25
N PRO A 149 0.76 -10.84 8.91
CA PRO A 149 2.19 -11.00 8.70
C PRO A 149 2.82 -12.13 9.52
N LEU A 150 2.17 -12.60 10.61
CA LEU A 150 2.78 -13.50 11.59
C LEU A 150 2.12 -14.88 11.59
N PRO A 151 2.90 -15.99 11.72
CA PRO A 151 2.37 -17.35 11.79
C PRO A 151 1.91 -17.70 13.23
N THR A 152 0.86 -17.04 13.68
CA THR A 152 0.34 -17.18 15.05
C THR A 152 -0.81 -18.18 15.17
N ALA A 153 -1.19 -18.85 14.07
CA ALA A 153 -2.11 -19.98 14.10
C ALA A 153 -1.36 -21.31 13.95
N GLU A 154 -2.05 -22.38 14.31
CA GLU A 154 -1.67 -23.76 14.08
C GLU A 154 -2.60 -24.37 13.03
N ALA A 155 -2.04 -25.16 12.12
CA ALA A 155 -2.76 -25.91 11.09
C ALA A 155 -2.45 -27.41 11.26
N ILE A 156 -3.39 -28.13 11.83
CA ILE A 156 -3.26 -29.58 12.03
C ILE A 156 -3.62 -30.29 10.75
N VAL A 157 -2.74 -31.17 10.26
CA VAL A 157 -3.00 -32.01 9.08
C VAL A 157 -4.12 -32.99 9.37
N VAL A 158 -5.12 -33.00 8.48
CA VAL A 158 -6.23 -33.96 8.51
C VAL A 158 -6.52 -34.47 7.09
N PRO A 159 -7.28 -35.56 6.90
CA PRO A 159 -7.64 -36.01 5.57
C PRO A 159 -8.27 -34.91 4.72
N GLY A 160 -7.69 -34.62 3.55
CA GLY A 160 -8.15 -33.63 2.59
C GLY A 160 -7.77 -32.17 2.87
N GLY A 161 -7.10 -31.87 4.00
CA GLY A 161 -6.72 -30.50 4.31
C GLY A 161 -6.15 -30.28 5.70
N TYR A 162 -6.60 -29.20 6.34
CA TYR A 162 -6.09 -28.75 7.63
C TYR A 162 -7.23 -28.30 8.55
N ARG A 163 -7.06 -28.51 9.87
CA ARG A 163 -7.83 -27.83 10.91
C ARG A 163 -7.02 -26.67 11.46
N VAL A 164 -7.60 -25.47 11.40
CA VAL A 164 -6.89 -24.22 11.74
C VAL A 164 -7.46 -23.62 13.00
N THR A 165 -6.58 -23.33 13.95
CA THR A 165 -6.92 -22.63 15.19
C THR A 165 -5.87 -21.59 15.51
N GLY A 166 -6.30 -20.38 15.90
CA GLY A 166 -5.40 -19.33 16.36
C GLY A 166 -5.97 -17.94 16.25
N ARG A 167 -5.23 -17.00 16.87
CA ARG A 167 -5.53 -15.56 16.79
C ARG A 167 -4.50 -14.89 15.91
N GLN A 168 -4.97 -14.14 14.94
CA GLN A 168 -4.17 -13.44 13.95
C GLN A 168 -4.26 -11.93 14.16
N GLY A 169 -3.15 -11.22 14.04
CA GLY A 169 -3.09 -9.76 14.18
C GLY A 169 -2.72 -9.05 12.89
N PHE A 170 -2.97 -7.75 12.88
CA PHE A 170 -2.64 -6.86 11.75
C PHE A 170 -3.32 -7.23 10.42
N SER A 171 -4.62 -7.52 10.46
CA SER A 171 -5.39 -7.92 9.28
C SER A 171 -6.05 -6.70 8.63
N THR A 172 -5.29 -5.96 7.81
CA THR A 172 -5.73 -4.74 7.13
C THR A 172 -6.96 -4.98 6.25
N GLY A 173 -8.00 -4.16 6.40
CA GLY A 173 -9.23 -4.24 5.60
C GLY A 173 -10.13 -5.44 5.93
N CYS A 174 -9.91 -6.15 7.03
CA CYS A 174 -10.61 -7.39 7.35
C CYS A 174 -12.15 -7.23 7.51
N ARG A 175 -12.64 -6.03 7.85
CA ARG A 175 -14.09 -5.79 7.96
C ARG A 175 -14.81 -5.78 6.61
N HIS A 176 -14.08 -5.53 5.52
CA HIS A 176 -14.60 -5.58 4.15
C HIS A 176 -14.25 -6.88 3.43
N ALA A 177 -13.40 -7.71 4.03
CA ALA A 177 -12.89 -8.91 3.39
C ALA A 177 -13.93 -10.03 3.34
N ALA A 178 -14.08 -10.66 2.17
CA ALA A 178 -14.84 -11.90 2.04
C ALA A 178 -14.01 -13.11 2.54
N TRP A 179 -12.70 -13.00 2.48
CA TRP A 179 -11.76 -14.04 2.88
C TRP A 179 -10.66 -13.50 3.79
N LEU A 180 -10.26 -14.32 4.77
CA LEU A 180 -9.15 -14.05 5.67
C LEU A 180 -8.05 -15.09 5.41
N ALA A 181 -6.82 -14.64 5.23
CA ALA A 181 -5.68 -15.51 5.06
C ALA A 181 -4.96 -15.70 6.38
N ALA A 182 -5.29 -16.75 7.11
CA ALA A 182 -4.60 -17.11 8.34
C ALA A 182 -3.20 -17.66 8.02
N ARG A 183 -2.16 -17.11 8.64
CA ARG A 183 -0.80 -17.64 8.54
C ARG A 183 -0.53 -18.59 9.70
N ALA A 184 -0.28 -19.84 9.38
CA ALA A 184 -0.13 -20.91 10.37
C ALA A 184 1.16 -21.70 10.21
N GLN A 185 1.64 -22.25 11.33
CA GLN A 185 2.61 -23.34 11.33
C GLN A 185 1.86 -24.66 11.17
N VAL A 186 2.41 -25.56 10.37
CA VAL A 186 1.78 -26.87 10.11
C VAL A 186 2.24 -27.91 11.14
N LEU A 187 1.24 -28.54 11.77
CA LEU A 187 1.45 -29.67 12.69
C LEU A 187 0.97 -30.98 12.06
N GLU A 188 1.80 -32.01 12.13
CA GLU A 188 1.50 -33.35 11.70
C GLU A 188 1.87 -34.34 12.81
N ASN A 189 0.91 -35.17 13.23
CA ASN A 189 1.10 -36.08 14.37
C ASN A 189 1.58 -35.38 15.66
N GLY A 190 1.13 -34.17 15.92
CA GLY A 190 1.47 -33.39 17.10
C GLY A 190 2.86 -32.73 17.08
N GLN A 191 3.57 -32.78 15.95
CA GLN A 191 4.90 -32.19 15.77
C GLN A 191 4.88 -31.17 14.61
N LEU A 192 5.77 -30.15 14.68
CA LEU A 192 5.95 -29.22 13.57
C LEU A 192 6.44 -29.97 12.32
N ARG A 193 5.69 -29.85 11.23
CA ARG A 193 6.13 -30.34 9.92
C ARG A 193 7.24 -29.43 9.41
N LEU A 194 8.33 -30.05 8.93
CA LEU A 194 9.48 -29.31 8.40
C LEU A 194 9.46 -29.29 6.87
N GLN A 195 9.79 -28.14 6.30
CA GLN A 195 10.10 -27.95 4.89
C GLN A 195 11.51 -27.38 4.78
N HIS A 196 12.41 -28.07 4.08
CA HIS A 196 13.84 -27.71 3.98
C HIS A 196 14.51 -27.41 5.34
N GLY A 197 14.16 -28.19 6.36
CA GLY A 197 14.70 -28.06 7.71
C GLY A 197 14.16 -26.89 8.54
N GLN A 198 13.16 -26.16 8.04
CA GLN A 198 12.48 -25.08 8.75
C GLN A 198 11.01 -25.45 9.00
N PRO A 199 10.36 -24.94 10.05
CA PRO A 199 8.93 -25.11 10.26
C PRO A 199 8.12 -24.67 9.03
N GLU A 200 7.30 -25.58 8.49
CA GLU A 200 6.43 -25.28 7.36
C GLU A 200 5.39 -24.24 7.77
N GLN A 201 5.27 -23.19 6.98
CA GLN A 201 4.27 -22.16 7.15
C GLN A 201 3.39 -22.06 5.90
N ARG A 202 2.08 -21.93 6.13
CA ARG A 202 1.08 -21.75 5.06
C ARG A 202 0.20 -20.54 5.32
N TYR A 203 -0.26 -19.94 4.26
CA TYR A 203 -1.49 -19.17 4.28
C TYR A 203 -2.66 -20.10 3.99
N LEU A 204 -3.67 -20.05 4.85
CA LEU A 204 -4.91 -20.82 4.75
C LEU A 204 -6.05 -19.83 4.58
N PHE A 205 -6.79 -19.96 3.48
CA PHE A 205 -7.85 -19.02 3.12
C PHE A 205 -9.16 -19.48 3.75
N VAL A 206 -9.64 -18.72 4.72
CA VAL A 206 -10.83 -18.97 5.51
C VAL A 206 -11.92 -17.98 5.09
N PRO A 207 -13.17 -18.39 4.85
CA PRO A 207 -14.29 -17.46 4.69
C PRO A 207 -14.39 -16.53 5.91
N ALA A 208 -14.56 -15.24 5.70
CA ALA A 208 -14.63 -14.28 6.81
C ALA A 208 -15.77 -14.59 7.81
N ALA A 209 -16.84 -15.20 7.31
CA ALA A 209 -17.98 -15.65 8.13
C ALA A 209 -17.63 -16.77 9.13
N GLU A 210 -16.52 -17.48 8.93
CA GLU A 210 -16.05 -18.55 9.84
C GLU A 210 -15.00 -18.05 10.86
N ALA A 211 -14.76 -16.75 10.92
CA ALA A 211 -13.82 -16.13 11.84
C ALA A 211 -14.50 -15.08 12.73
N GLU A 212 -13.98 -14.91 13.91
CA GLU A 212 -14.36 -13.82 14.83
C GLU A 212 -13.45 -12.62 14.62
N LEU A 213 -14.01 -11.46 14.27
CA LEU A 213 -13.24 -10.20 14.20
C LEU A 213 -13.16 -9.58 15.59
N LEU A 214 -11.95 -9.20 15.99
CA LEU A 214 -11.65 -8.65 17.31
C LEU A 214 -11.31 -7.17 17.19
N ASP A 215 -12.09 -6.28 17.80
CA ASP A 215 -11.87 -4.83 17.76
C ASP A 215 -10.62 -4.44 18.58
N THR A 216 -9.47 -4.45 17.92
CA THR A 216 -8.17 -4.18 18.54
C THR A 216 -7.45 -2.97 17.92
N TRP A 217 -8.01 -2.37 16.86
CA TRP A 217 -7.33 -1.30 16.12
C TRP A 217 -7.59 0.09 16.74
N HIS A 218 -7.06 0.31 17.95
CA HIS A 218 -7.13 1.58 18.69
C HIS A 218 -5.80 2.32 18.58
N VAL A 219 -5.55 2.94 17.43
CA VAL A 219 -4.29 3.58 17.07
C VAL A 219 -4.44 5.08 16.86
N ARG A 220 -3.32 5.81 16.74
CA ARG A 220 -3.33 7.27 16.53
C ARG A 220 -3.23 7.67 15.06
N GLY A 221 -2.61 6.88 14.20
CA GLY A 221 -2.55 7.10 12.76
C GLY A 221 -2.96 5.85 12.01
N MET A 222 -3.21 5.95 10.70
CA MET A 222 -3.68 4.85 9.87
C MET A 222 -4.95 4.18 10.40
N ARG A 223 -5.79 4.96 11.07
CA ARG A 223 -6.98 4.45 11.76
C ARG A 223 -7.95 3.79 10.80
N GLY A 224 -8.16 4.42 9.64
CA GLY A 224 -9.07 3.96 8.61
C GLY A 224 -8.69 2.64 7.93
N THR A 225 -7.49 2.09 8.21
CA THR A 225 -7.09 0.79 7.66
C THR A 225 -7.89 -0.38 8.21
N GLY A 226 -8.61 -0.20 9.32
CA GLY A 226 -9.39 -1.28 9.94
C GLY A 226 -8.55 -2.54 10.16
N THR A 227 -7.30 -2.36 10.65
CA THR A 227 -6.32 -3.46 10.79
C THR A 227 -6.59 -4.25 12.08
N TYR A 228 -7.80 -4.79 12.19
CA TYR A 228 -8.22 -5.55 13.36
C TYR A 228 -7.51 -6.90 13.46
N HIS A 229 -7.66 -7.56 14.58
CA HIS A 229 -7.33 -8.97 14.73
C HIS A 229 -8.53 -9.84 14.34
N PHE A 230 -8.26 -11.11 14.05
CA PHE A 230 -9.30 -12.13 13.94
C PHE A 230 -8.88 -13.42 14.62
N ALA A 231 -9.84 -14.23 15.00
CA ALA A 231 -9.63 -15.56 15.56
C ALA A 231 -10.38 -16.60 14.72
N VAL A 232 -9.76 -17.76 14.56
CA VAL A 232 -10.36 -18.97 13.98
C VAL A 232 -10.24 -20.10 15.00
N SER A 233 -11.29 -20.94 15.09
CA SER A 233 -11.34 -22.05 16.02
C SER A 233 -11.78 -23.32 15.31
N ASP A 234 -10.85 -24.24 15.14
CA ASP A 234 -11.07 -25.56 14.52
C ASP A 234 -11.74 -25.51 13.12
N VAL A 235 -11.37 -24.52 12.30
CA VAL A 235 -11.92 -24.34 10.95
C VAL A 235 -11.24 -25.30 10.00
N PHE A 236 -12.03 -26.07 9.23
CA PHE A 236 -11.49 -26.94 8.18
C PHE A 236 -11.20 -26.14 6.92
N VAL A 237 -9.95 -26.24 6.43
CA VAL A 237 -9.50 -25.62 5.18
C VAL A 237 -8.99 -26.73 4.24
N PRO A 238 -9.60 -26.92 3.07
CA PRO A 238 -9.11 -27.86 2.06
C PRO A 238 -7.67 -27.55 1.64
N ALA A 239 -6.89 -28.57 1.34
CA ALA A 239 -5.46 -28.42 0.99
C ALA A 239 -5.25 -27.47 -0.20
N GLU A 240 -6.15 -27.46 -1.18
CA GLU A 240 -6.13 -26.58 -2.35
C GLU A 240 -6.37 -25.09 -2.04
N ARG A 241 -7.04 -24.77 -0.91
CA ARG A 241 -7.19 -23.39 -0.40
C ARG A 241 -6.05 -22.96 0.48
N THR A 242 -4.89 -23.57 0.31
CA THR A 242 -3.69 -23.19 1.06
C THR A 242 -2.52 -22.93 0.13
N VAL A 243 -1.64 -22.01 0.52
CA VAL A 243 -0.42 -21.72 -0.23
C VAL A 243 0.77 -21.71 0.73
N LEU A 244 1.85 -22.36 0.36
CA LEU A 244 3.12 -22.25 1.08
C LEU A 244 3.56 -20.78 1.14
N GLN A 245 4.01 -20.36 2.30
CA GLN A 245 4.49 -18.98 2.49
C GLN A 245 5.78 -18.73 1.68
N ALA A 246 6.67 -19.72 1.67
CA ALA A 246 7.90 -19.72 0.86
C ALA A 246 7.82 -20.84 -0.19
N ASP A 247 8.49 -20.64 -1.30
CA ASP A 247 8.71 -21.64 -2.36
C ASP A 247 7.45 -22.27 -2.98
N ALA A 248 6.29 -21.60 -2.85
CA ALA A 248 5.11 -22.05 -3.55
C ALA A 248 5.32 -21.89 -5.08
N PRO A 249 5.08 -22.97 -5.89
CA PRO A 249 5.29 -22.91 -7.32
C PRO A 249 4.37 -21.88 -7.96
N LEU A 250 4.87 -21.19 -9.00
CA LEU A 250 4.05 -20.31 -9.83
C LEU A 250 3.28 -21.14 -10.85
N LEU A 251 1.97 -20.93 -10.91
CA LEU A 251 1.07 -21.49 -11.93
C LEU A 251 0.76 -20.45 -13.02
N GLU A 252 0.91 -19.16 -12.70
CA GLU A 252 0.86 -18.05 -13.65
C GLU A 252 2.23 -17.36 -13.64
N THR A 253 2.80 -17.12 -14.82
CA THR A 253 4.24 -16.78 -14.99
C THR A 253 4.49 -15.32 -15.40
N GLY A 254 3.52 -14.43 -15.27
CA GLY A 254 3.70 -13.01 -15.60
C GLY A 254 4.85 -12.36 -14.84
N PRO A 255 5.47 -11.29 -15.37
CA PRO A 255 6.64 -10.63 -14.78
C PRO A 255 6.43 -10.19 -13.32
N LEU A 256 5.22 -9.72 -12.99
CA LEU A 256 4.86 -9.29 -11.66
C LEU A 256 5.07 -10.39 -10.59
N PHE A 257 4.80 -11.66 -10.95
CA PHE A 257 4.87 -12.79 -10.03
C PHE A 257 6.30 -13.30 -9.81
N GLN A 258 7.26 -12.85 -10.62
CA GLN A 258 8.70 -13.13 -10.47
C GLN A 258 9.36 -12.21 -9.42
N ILE A 259 8.70 -11.09 -9.07
CA ILE A 259 9.21 -10.15 -8.10
C ILE A 259 8.88 -10.65 -6.68
N PRO A 260 9.85 -10.65 -5.74
CA PRO A 260 9.57 -10.98 -4.35
C PRO A 260 8.46 -10.10 -3.76
N ARG A 261 7.42 -10.71 -3.19
CA ARG A 261 6.25 -9.99 -2.64
C ARG A 261 6.63 -8.91 -1.62
N THR A 262 7.68 -9.13 -0.83
CA THR A 262 8.18 -8.14 0.12
C THR A 262 8.60 -6.84 -0.57
N LEU A 263 9.14 -6.91 -1.79
CA LEU A 263 9.49 -5.73 -2.58
C LEU A 263 8.27 -5.06 -3.20
N LEU A 264 7.27 -5.86 -3.62
CA LEU A 264 6.00 -5.31 -4.11
C LEU A 264 5.28 -4.53 -2.99
N PHE A 265 5.16 -5.11 -1.79
CA PHE A 265 4.61 -4.40 -0.62
C PHE A 265 5.40 -3.13 -0.32
N GLY A 266 6.73 -3.23 -0.25
CA GLY A 266 7.59 -2.09 0.07
C GLY A 266 7.49 -0.95 -0.94
N SER A 267 7.36 -1.25 -2.23
CA SER A 267 7.17 -0.23 -3.28
C SER A 267 5.85 0.52 -3.10
N GLY A 268 4.78 -0.20 -2.79
CA GLY A 268 3.47 0.41 -2.53
C GLY A 268 3.43 1.20 -1.23
N ASP A 269 4.02 0.68 -0.14
CA ASP A 269 4.12 1.39 1.13
C ASP A 269 4.88 2.72 0.97
N ALA A 270 5.97 2.70 0.18
CA ALA A 270 6.76 3.89 -0.14
C ALA A 270 5.96 4.90 -0.99
N ALA A 271 5.19 4.43 -1.96
CA ALA A 271 4.34 5.28 -2.79
C ALA A 271 3.26 5.98 -1.96
N VAL A 272 2.59 5.26 -1.06
CA VAL A 272 1.61 5.85 -0.12
C VAL A 272 2.28 6.90 0.76
N ALA A 273 3.47 6.62 1.32
CA ALA A 273 4.22 7.57 2.15
C ALA A 273 4.59 8.85 1.38
N LEU A 274 5.07 8.73 0.13
CA LEU A 274 5.36 9.88 -0.73
C LEU A 274 4.09 10.68 -1.04
N GLY A 275 2.96 10.01 -1.25
CA GLY A 275 1.64 10.63 -1.43
C GLY A 275 1.25 11.49 -0.22
N VAL A 276 1.37 10.94 0.99
CA VAL A 276 1.11 11.66 2.25
C VAL A 276 2.00 12.89 2.39
N ALA A 277 3.31 12.75 2.14
CA ALA A 277 4.27 13.86 2.21
C ALA A 277 3.96 14.96 1.19
N ARG A 278 3.54 14.59 -0.04
CA ARG A 278 3.10 15.56 -1.06
C ARG A 278 1.84 16.30 -0.62
N SER A 279 0.83 15.60 -0.10
CA SER A 279 -0.40 16.20 0.43
C SER A 279 -0.09 17.17 1.57
N CYS A 280 0.81 16.79 2.46
CA CYS A 280 1.27 17.61 3.58
C CYS A 280 1.87 18.94 3.10
N LEU A 281 2.76 18.91 2.10
CA LEU A 281 3.35 20.11 1.50
C LEU A 281 2.30 21.00 0.83
N VAL A 282 1.38 20.44 0.05
CA VAL A 282 0.32 21.20 -0.64
C VAL A 282 -0.57 21.91 0.38
N THR A 283 -1.00 21.22 1.42
CA THR A 283 -1.80 21.80 2.52
C THR A 283 -1.03 22.93 3.23
N PHE A 284 0.27 22.74 3.44
CA PHE A 284 1.08 23.79 4.05
C PHE A 284 1.22 25.04 3.17
N PHE A 285 1.35 24.88 1.84
CA PHE A 285 1.42 26.03 0.93
C PHE A 285 0.17 26.91 1.05
N GLU A 286 -1.00 26.34 1.15
CA GLU A 286 -2.25 27.08 1.36
C GLU A 286 -2.26 27.80 2.72
N LEU A 287 -1.87 27.08 3.78
CA LEU A 287 -1.75 27.67 5.12
C LEU A 287 -0.73 28.82 5.17
N ALA A 288 0.44 28.65 4.58
CA ALA A 288 1.52 29.64 4.62
C ALA A 288 1.14 30.95 3.94
N ASN A 289 0.24 30.90 2.94
CA ASN A 289 -0.29 32.07 2.24
C ASN A 289 -1.37 32.85 3.01
N THR A 290 -1.88 32.31 4.12
CA THR A 290 -2.98 32.93 4.88
C THR A 290 -2.66 33.16 6.34
N LYS A 291 -1.67 32.43 6.90
CA LYS A 291 -1.34 32.46 8.33
C LYS A 291 -0.26 33.47 8.65
N THR A 292 -0.57 34.40 9.57
CA THR A 292 0.41 35.22 10.28
C THR A 292 0.56 34.63 11.69
N PRO A 293 1.78 34.17 12.09
CA PRO A 293 1.98 33.61 13.43
C PRO A 293 1.79 34.66 14.52
N ARG A 294 1.43 34.22 15.72
CA ARG A 294 1.27 35.12 16.87
C ARG A 294 2.58 35.88 17.14
N ALA A 295 2.47 37.16 17.43
CA ALA A 295 3.57 38.10 17.67
C ALA A 295 4.51 38.35 16.47
N MET A 296 4.08 37.93 15.26
CA MET A 296 4.77 38.26 14.02
C MET A 296 3.93 39.24 13.19
N GLN A 297 4.60 40.05 12.35
CA GLN A 297 3.90 40.94 11.40
C GLN A 297 3.86 40.38 9.98
N ALA A 298 4.73 39.40 9.68
CA ALA A 298 4.83 38.75 8.37
C ALA A 298 4.12 37.42 8.35
N MET A 299 3.57 37.03 7.21
CA MET A 299 2.98 35.72 6.98
C MET A 299 4.05 34.60 7.08
N LEU A 300 3.64 33.35 7.26
CA LEU A 300 4.55 32.21 7.25
C LEU A 300 5.39 32.17 5.97
N ARG A 301 4.80 32.41 4.82
CA ARG A 301 5.48 32.41 3.51
C ARG A 301 6.61 33.44 3.39
N ASP A 302 6.55 34.53 4.15
CA ASP A 302 7.50 35.63 4.07
C ASP A 302 8.72 35.42 4.99
N GLN A 303 8.75 34.33 5.77
CA GLN A 303 9.82 34.03 6.72
C GLN A 303 10.94 33.23 6.05
N PRO A 304 12.19 33.72 6.02
CA PRO A 304 13.31 33.02 5.37
C PRO A 304 13.55 31.60 5.89
N VAL A 305 13.33 31.37 7.20
CA VAL A 305 13.48 30.04 7.80
C VAL A 305 12.44 29.06 7.25
N VAL A 306 11.19 29.49 7.05
CA VAL A 306 10.12 28.68 6.47
C VAL A 306 10.42 28.38 5.00
N GLN A 307 10.85 29.42 4.24
CA GLN A 307 11.22 29.25 2.83
C GLN A 307 12.35 28.23 2.67
N ALA A 308 13.40 28.29 3.48
CA ALA A 308 14.50 27.35 3.45
C ALA A 308 14.06 25.93 3.85
N THR A 309 13.19 25.81 4.88
CA THR A 309 12.65 24.50 5.32
C THR A 309 11.85 23.84 4.22
N ILE A 310 10.96 24.58 3.57
CA ILE A 310 10.12 24.05 2.48
C ILE A 310 10.96 23.72 1.24
N GLY A 311 11.97 24.52 0.91
CA GLY A 311 12.90 24.22 -0.17
C GLY A 311 13.62 22.88 0.02
N ARG A 312 14.08 22.59 1.26
CA ARG A 312 14.70 21.29 1.59
C ARG A 312 13.68 20.16 1.53
N ALA A 313 12.51 20.33 2.14
CA ALA A 313 11.44 19.31 2.14
C ALA A 313 11.00 18.94 0.72
N GLU A 314 10.89 19.91 -0.19
CA GLU A 314 10.59 19.67 -1.60
C GLU A 314 11.72 18.90 -2.31
N ALA A 315 12.99 19.22 -2.03
CA ALA A 315 14.14 18.51 -2.57
C ALA A 315 14.19 17.06 -2.08
N ASP A 316 13.96 16.83 -0.79
CA ASP A 316 13.93 15.50 -0.16
C ASP A 316 12.80 14.64 -0.77
N LEU A 317 11.60 15.20 -0.90
CA LEU A 317 10.47 14.49 -1.50
C LEU A 317 10.74 14.10 -2.96
N ARG A 318 11.27 15.04 -3.77
CA ARG A 318 11.60 14.77 -5.17
C ARG A 318 12.70 13.74 -5.33
N SER A 319 13.74 13.79 -4.52
CA SER A 319 14.85 12.83 -4.57
C SER A 319 14.38 11.42 -4.19
N GLY A 320 13.59 11.28 -3.12
CA GLY A 320 13.02 9.99 -2.73
C GLY A 320 12.09 9.40 -3.80
N ARG A 321 11.25 10.25 -4.42
CA ARG A 321 10.36 9.85 -5.51
C ARG A 321 11.15 9.43 -6.77
N ALA A 322 12.16 10.19 -7.16
CA ALA A 322 12.99 9.89 -8.32
C ALA A 322 13.70 8.54 -8.15
N PHE A 323 14.32 8.31 -6.99
CA PHE A 323 15.02 7.07 -6.69
C PHE A 323 14.06 5.85 -6.69
N LEU A 324 12.88 5.98 -6.07
CA LEU A 324 11.88 4.91 -6.12
C LEU A 324 11.43 4.62 -7.56
N THR A 325 11.18 5.66 -8.35
CA THR A 325 10.72 5.52 -9.75
C THR A 325 11.76 4.82 -10.63
N GLU A 326 13.03 5.21 -10.48
CA GLU A 326 14.16 4.58 -11.18
C GLU A 326 14.30 3.11 -10.81
N ALA A 327 14.40 2.80 -9.52
CA ALA A 327 14.55 1.43 -9.02
C ALA A 327 13.40 0.51 -9.43
N VAL A 328 12.17 1.01 -9.40
CA VAL A 328 10.96 0.28 -9.85
C VAL A 328 11.02 0.03 -11.36
N GLY A 329 11.40 1.03 -12.16
CA GLY A 329 11.49 0.93 -13.61
C GLY A 329 12.55 -0.07 -14.07
N GLU A 330 13.73 -0.03 -13.46
CA GLU A 330 14.83 -0.96 -13.75
C GLU A 330 14.48 -2.40 -13.41
N LEU A 331 13.96 -2.63 -12.19
CA LEU A 331 13.55 -3.97 -11.77
C LEU A 331 12.42 -4.53 -12.65
N TRP A 332 11.45 -3.69 -13.04
CA TRP A 332 10.37 -4.09 -13.94
C TRP A 332 10.87 -4.46 -15.33
N THR A 333 11.79 -3.66 -15.89
CA THR A 333 12.40 -3.92 -17.19
C THR A 333 13.11 -5.27 -17.20
N GLU A 334 13.85 -5.58 -16.14
CA GLU A 334 14.55 -6.85 -16.00
C GLU A 334 13.57 -8.02 -15.84
N ALA A 335 12.59 -7.91 -14.93
CA ALA A 335 11.58 -8.93 -14.73
C ALA A 335 10.82 -9.25 -16.02
N THR A 336 10.62 -8.26 -16.89
CA THR A 336 9.93 -8.40 -18.18
C THR A 336 10.84 -9.04 -19.24
N SER A 337 12.12 -8.69 -19.28
CA SER A 337 13.05 -9.12 -20.33
C SER A 337 13.61 -10.52 -20.11
N ILE A 338 13.92 -10.88 -18.86
CA ILE A 338 14.56 -12.19 -18.54
C ILE A 338 13.69 -13.08 -17.65
N GLY A 339 12.51 -12.63 -17.23
CA GLY A 339 11.60 -13.41 -16.37
C GLY A 339 12.12 -13.63 -14.94
N ALA A 340 13.07 -12.80 -14.46
CA ALA A 340 13.67 -12.92 -13.14
C ALA A 340 14.12 -11.55 -12.63
N THR A 341 14.53 -11.47 -11.37
CA THR A 341 15.15 -10.27 -10.77
C THR A 341 16.50 -10.61 -10.17
N THR A 342 17.50 -9.76 -10.36
CA THR A 342 18.84 -9.95 -9.79
C THR A 342 18.89 -9.56 -8.32
N GLN A 343 19.90 -10.01 -7.59
CA GLN A 343 20.13 -9.61 -6.20
C GLN A 343 20.39 -8.10 -6.09
N GLU A 344 21.15 -7.53 -7.04
CA GLU A 344 21.43 -6.11 -7.09
C GLU A 344 20.16 -5.27 -7.20
N GLN A 345 19.26 -5.60 -8.12
CA GLN A 345 18.00 -4.89 -8.28
C GLN A 345 17.08 -5.01 -7.06
N ARG A 346 17.09 -6.18 -6.41
CA ARG A 346 16.37 -6.38 -5.13
C ARG A 346 16.93 -5.49 -4.04
N ALA A 347 18.28 -5.35 -3.97
CA ALA A 347 18.95 -4.46 -3.03
C ALA A 347 18.58 -3.00 -3.28
N ILE A 348 18.67 -2.54 -4.54
CA ILE A 348 18.36 -1.17 -4.96
C ILE A 348 16.91 -0.82 -4.65
N LEU A 349 15.94 -1.67 -5.04
CA LEU A 349 14.53 -1.41 -4.79
C LEU A 349 14.20 -1.39 -3.28
N ARG A 350 14.78 -2.31 -2.49
CA ARG A 350 14.63 -2.29 -1.04
C ARG A 350 15.15 -1.00 -0.42
N LEU A 351 16.34 -0.57 -0.87
CA LEU A 351 16.94 0.69 -0.42
C LEU A 351 16.07 1.88 -0.78
N ALA A 352 15.63 1.97 -2.04
CA ALA A 352 14.80 3.06 -2.55
C ALA A 352 13.47 3.17 -1.79
N ALA A 353 12.77 2.04 -1.59
CA ALA A 353 11.50 2.02 -0.85
C ALA A 353 11.69 2.46 0.61
N THR A 354 12.68 1.91 1.32
CA THR A 354 12.97 2.30 2.70
C THR A 354 13.35 3.78 2.79
N HIS A 355 14.20 4.24 1.89
CA HIS A 355 14.67 5.63 1.86
C HIS A 355 13.53 6.61 1.57
N ALA A 356 12.67 6.31 0.61
CA ALA A 356 11.50 7.11 0.29
C ALA A 356 10.56 7.28 1.50
N ILE A 357 10.28 6.20 2.26
CA ILE A 357 9.47 6.29 3.48
C ILE A 357 10.16 7.18 4.52
N ARG A 358 11.49 7.04 4.72
CA ARG A 358 12.24 7.86 5.70
C ARG A 358 12.28 9.33 5.31
N LEU A 359 12.46 9.66 4.04
CA LEU A 359 12.38 11.03 3.55
C LEU A 359 10.96 11.60 3.70
N ALA A 360 9.92 10.81 3.43
CA ALA A 360 8.53 11.23 3.64
C ALA A 360 8.26 11.61 5.11
N VAL A 361 8.80 10.86 6.08
CA VAL A 361 8.74 11.23 7.51
C VAL A 361 9.42 12.59 7.76
N GLN A 362 10.64 12.79 7.25
CA GLN A 362 11.37 14.05 7.44
C GLN A 362 10.63 15.25 6.84
N VAL A 363 10.03 15.07 5.65
CA VAL A 363 9.20 16.10 5.00
C VAL A 363 8.00 16.47 5.87
N VAL A 364 7.25 15.45 6.34
CA VAL A 364 6.06 15.69 7.17
C VAL A 364 6.43 16.34 8.50
N ASP A 365 7.52 15.91 9.15
CA ASP A 365 8.02 16.50 10.39
C ASP A 365 8.42 17.97 10.20
N ALA A 366 9.11 18.27 9.11
CA ALA A 366 9.53 19.65 8.79
C ALA A 366 8.31 20.56 8.58
N VAL A 367 7.31 20.09 7.84
CA VAL A 367 6.05 20.82 7.58
C VAL A 367 5.24 20.99 8.85
N TYR A 368 5.10 19.93 9.65
CA TYR A 368 4.38 19.96 10.92
C TYR A 368 4.96 20.98 11.86
N ASN A 369 6.28 21.00 12.03
CA ASN A 369 6.99 21.98 12.85
C ASN A 369 6.84 23.41 12.31
N ALA A 370 6.93 23.62 10.99
CA ALA A 370 6.73 24.92 10.36
C ALA A 370 5.27 25.43 10.52
N THR A 371 4.31 24.52 10.61
CA THR A 371 2.91 24.86 10.84
C THR A 371 2.67 25.43 12.24
N GLY A 372 3.42 24.98 13.24
CA GLY A 372 3.27 25.37 14.64
C GLY A 372 1.92 24.94 15.25
N VAL A 373 1.43 25.68 16.23
CA VAL A 373 0.25 25.32 17.05
C VAL A 373 -1.03 24.99 16.26
N SER A 374 -1.16 25.42 15.02
CA SER A 374 -2.33 25.08 14.19
C SER A 374 -2.41 23.59 13.83
N ALA A 375 -1.26 22.89 13.83
CA ALA A 375 -1.19 21.48 13.48
C ALA A 375 -1.68 20.53 14.59
N ILE A 376 -1.78 20.99 15.84
CA ILE A 376 -2.08 20.08 16.98
C ILE A 376 -3.55 19.70 17.11
N TYR A 377 -4.46 20.38 16.41
CA TYR A 377 -5.90 20.11 16.51
C TYR A 377 -6.30 18.85 15.75
N GLU A 378 -7.13 18.00 16.35
CA GLU A 378 -7.60 16.72 15.77
C GLU A 378 -8.24 16.89 14.36
N GLY A 379 -8.98 17.97 14.14
CA GLY A 379 -9.60 18.26 12.86
C GLY A 379 -8.63 18.83 11.79
N ASN A 380 -7.34 18.97 12.09
CA ASN A 380 -6.37 19.47 11.13
C ASN A 380 -5.75 18.32 10.32
N VAL A 381 -5.82 18.41 9.00
CA VAL A 381 -5.29 17.39 8.09
C VAL A 381 -3.76 17.18 8.27
N LEU A 382 -2.99 18.22 8.63
CA LEU A 382 -1.55 18.08 8.90
C LEU A 382 -1.29 17.24 10.15
N GLN A 383 -2.18 17.28 11.15
CA GLN A 383 -2.11 16.40 12.31
C GLN A 383 -2.33 14.93 11.89
N ARG A 384 -3.31 14.67 11.02
CA ARG A 384 -3.57 13.33 10.49
C ARG A 384 -2.37 12.82 9.72
N HIS A 385 -1.82 13.60 8.78
CA HIS A 385 -0.62 13.22 8.02
C HIS A 385 0.59 12.93 8.91
N PHE A 386 0.79 13.72 9.97
CA PHE A 386 1.85 13.48 10.95
C PHE A 386 1.67 12.12 11.66
N GLN A 387 0.46 11.80 12.10
CA GLN A 387 0.18 10.52 12.76
C GLN A 387 0.30 9.34 11.79
N ASP A 388 -0.24 9.47 10.58
CA ASP A 388 -0.24 8.41 9.57
C ASP A 388 1.18 8.06 9.14
N ILE A 389 2.01 9.05 8.83
CA ILE A 389 3.37 8.79 8.35
C ILE A 389 4.23 8.09 9.40
N HIS A 390 4.02 8.43 10.68
CA HIS A 390 4.73 7.77 11.78
C HIS A 390 4.29 6.31 11.96
N VAL A 391 3.02 5.98 11.73
CA VAL A 391 2.56 4.59 11.74
C VAL A 391 3.10 3.83 10.53
N ILE A 392 3.06 4.40 9.32
CA ILE A 392 3.67 3.82 8.12
C ILE A 392 5.14 3.50 8.37
N SER A 393 5.89 4.40 9.00
CA SER A 393 7.32 4.24 9.26
C SER A 393 7.67 3.14 10.27
N GLN A 394 6.69 2.61 11.03
CA GLN A 394 6.89 1.47 11.93
C GLN A 394 6.71 0.12 11.21
N HIS A 395 6.22 0.11 9.98
CA HIS A 395 6.09 -1.11 9.21
C HIS A 395 7.46 -1.72 8.88
N LEU A 396 7.49 -3.03 8.74
CA LEU A 396 8.73 -3.78 8.47
C LEU A 396 9.48 -3.29 7.22
N GLN A 397 8.77 -2.79 6.21
CA GLN A 397 9.38 -2.27 4.97
C GLN A 397 10.12 -0.92 5.16
N ALA A 398 9.93 -0.26 6.29
CA ALA A 398 10.60 0.99 6.63
C ALA A 398 11.76 0.82 7.65
N ARG A 399 12.14 -0.42 7.97
CA ARG A 399 13.19 -0.70 8.99
C ARG A 399 14.54 -0.15 8.55
N GLN A 400 15.24 0.49 9.48
CA GLN A 400 16.59 1.00 9.23
C GLN A 400 17.60 -0.12 8.97
N SER A 401 17.36 -1.34 9.47
CA SER A 401 18.19 -2.53 9.18
C SER A 401 18.27 -2.88 7.68
N HIS A 402 17.37 -2.34 6.84
CA HIS A 402 17.49 -2.49 5.39
C HIS A 402 18.72 -1.77 4.82
N TYR A 403 19.12 -0.62 5.39
CA TYR A 403 20.37 0.05 5.01
C TYR A 403 21.58 -0.84 5.33
N GLU A 404 21.56 -1.48 6.50
CA GLU A 404 22.61 -2.43 6.89
C GLU A 404 22.66 -3.63 5.93
N LEU A 405 21.51 -4.27 5.65
CA LEU A 405 21.41 -5.41 4.75
C LEU A 405 21.94 -5.10 3.34
N VAL A 406 21.56 -3.95 2.79
CA VAL A 406 22.02 -3.50 1.46
C VAL A 406 23.51 -3.14 1.50
N GLY A 407 23.99 -2.49 2.56
CA GLY A 407 25.41 -2.22 2.77
C GLY A 407 26.25 -3.50 2.84
N GLN A 408 25.77 -4.53 3.54
CA GLN A 408 26.40 -5.85 3.58
C GLN A 408 26.48 -6.48 2.19
N HIS A 409 25.41 -6.37 1.39
CA HIS A 409 25.42 -6.89 0.02
C HIS A 409 26.53 -6.23 -0.82
N TRP A 410 26.63 -4.91 -0.82
CA TRP A 410 27.66 -4.19 -1.58
C TRP A 410 29.08 -4.37 -1.04
N LEU A 411 29.22 -4.73 0.23
CA LEU A 411 30.51 -5.14 0.81
C LEU A 411 30.88 -6.61 0.51
N GLY A 412 30.08 -7.30 -0.32
CA GLY A 412 30.34 -8.69 -0.73
C GLY A 412 29.99 -9.75 0.31
N MET A 413 29.22 -9.40 1.34
CA MET A 413 28.77 -10.35 2.36
C MET A 413 27.59 -11.19 1.82
N LYS A 414 27.44 -12.42 2.33
CA LYS A 414 26.30 -13.27 1.97
C LYS A 414 25.02 -12.73 2.61
N THR A 415 24.07 -12.26 1.78
CA THR A 415 22.79 -11.69 2.22
C THR A 415 21.61 -12.40 1.57
N ASP A 416 20.45 -12.42 2.25
CA ASP A 416 19.17 -12.86 1.66
C ASP A 416 18.25 -11.65 1.50
N LEU A 417 18.20 -11.13 0.28
CA LEU A 417 17.39 -9.96 -0.08
C LEU A 417 15.94 -10.31 -0.44
N THR A 418 15.51 -11.55 -0.29
CA THR A 418 14.11 -11.98 -0.50
C THR A 418 13.29 -11.87 0.78
N ARG A 419 13.94 -11.88 1.95
CA ARG A 419 13.28 -11.78 3.25
C ARG A 419 13.04 -10.33 3.64
N PRO A 420 11.99 -10.09 4.49
CA PRO A 420 11.69 -8.75 5.00
C PRO A 420 12.78 -8.22 5.93
#